data_178116d19b3f06cd76881546a58fe2f2
#
_entry.id   178116d19b3f06cd76881546a58fe2f2
#
_cell.length_a   1.000
_cell.length_b   1.000
_cell.length_c   1.000
_cell.angle_alpha   90.00
_cell.angle_beta   90.00
_cell.angle_gamma   90.00
#
_symmetry.space_group_name_H-M   'P 1'
#
loop_
_entity.id
_entity.type
_entity.pdbx_description
1 polymer ?
#
loop_
_entity_poly.entity_id
_entity_poly.type
_entity_poly.pdbx_seq_one_letter_code
_entity_poly.pdbx_strand_id
1 'polypeptide(L)'
;MKLVNKENYVHHLTRADAFYLTMQLIGSDPEYSGGGAYATAIPLLAVHTGISMADALLVFQRARRGSDPNHRESVRALMRLCSEMHVDNTGVSHYAWLVENKTNLVYDDQRTDQEQHIKKAALHAERFVRWVFRIFPDLARASNLEEP
;
A
#
# COMPACT_ATOMS: atom_id res chain seq x y z
N MET A 1 -15.87 -11.26 -0.32
CA MET A 1 -15.54 -9.85 0.00
C MET A 1 -16.74 -9.16 0.61
N LYS A 2 -16.48 -8.22 1.50
CA LYS A 2 -17.50 -7.47 2.20
C LYS A 2 -18.04 -6.33 1.34
N LEU A 3 -19.35 -6.22 1.19
CA LEU A 3 -20.02 -5.09 0.53
C LEU A 3 -19.99 -3.87 1.45
N VAL A 4 -19.62 -2.71 0.92
CA VAL A 4 -19.52 -1.46 1.68
C VAL A 4 -20.08 -0.30 0.87
N ASN A 5 -20.32 0.85 1.53
CA ASN A 5 -20.68 2.07 0.83
C ASN A 5 -19.50 2.59 0.01
N LYS A 6 -19.72 2.82 -1.28
CA LYS A 6 -18.69 3.32 -2.20
C LYS A 6 -18.03 4.62 -1.71
N GLU A 7 -18.78 5.50 -1.09
CA GLU A 7 -18.27 6.78 -0.59
C GLU A 7 -17.20 6.61 0.50
N ASN A 8 -17.13 5.45 1.14
CA ASN A 8 -16.13 5.15 2.15
C ASN A 8 -14.69 5.06 1.59
N TYR A 9 -14.52 5.07 0.27
CA TYR A 9 -13.17 5.09 -0.32
C TYR A 9 -12.32 6.25 0.20
N VAL A 10 -12.95 7.38 0.52
CA VAL A 10 -12.26 8.56 1.05
C VAL A 10 -11.52 8.26 2.35
N HIS A 11 -12.14 7.49 3.25
CA HIS A 11 -11.50 7.11 4.51
C HIS A 11 -10.26 6.25 4.31
N HIS A 12 -10.33 5.30 3.39
CA HIS A 12 -9.20 4.44 3.07
C HIS A 12 -8.09 5.23 2.37
N LEU A 13 -8.45 6.12 1.46
CA LEU A 13 -7.49 6.97 0.76
C LEU A 13 -6.78 7.92 1.72
N THR A 14 -7.49 8.52 2.65
CA THR A 14 -6.92 9.39 3.67
C THR A 14 -5.89 8.65 4.54
N ARG A 15 -6.20 7.40 4.91
CA ARG A 15 -5.24 6.55 5.64
C ARG A 15 -4.01 6.23 4.81
N ALA A 16 -4.21 5.86 3.53
CA ALA A 16 -3.12 5.56 2.63
C ALA A 16 -2.19 6.78 2.49
N ASP A 17 -2.76 7.96 2.29
CA ASP A 17 -2.01 9.20 2.20
C ASP A 17 -1.18 9.46 3.48
N ALA A 18 -1.81 9.29 4.64
CA ALA A 18 -1.15 9.52 5.93
C ALA A 18 0.02 8.55 6.15
N PHE A 19 -0.18 7.27 5.89
CA PHE A 19 0.88 6.27 6.03
C PHE A 19 2.03 6.52 5.06
N TYR A 20 1.70 6.83 3.81
CA TYR A 20 2.70 7.06 2.77
C TYR A 20 3.54 8.31 3.05
N LEU A 21 2.89 9.44 3.38
CA LEU A 21 3.57 10.69 3.73
C LEU A 21 4.48 10.51 4.94
N THR A 22 4.01 9.81 5.97
CA THR A 22 4.82 9.53 7.16
C THR A 22 6.04 8.69 6.83
N MET A 23 5.85 7.66 5.98
CA MET A 23 6.95 6.82 5.52
C MET A 23 8.00 7.64 4.77
N GLN A 24 7.56 8.52 3.86
CA GLN A 24 8.46 9.39 3.10
C GLN A 24 9.19 10.38 4.00
N LEU A 25 8.49 10.94 4.99
CA LEU A 25 9.07 11.88 5.94
C LEU A 25 10.20 11.24 6.73
N ILE A 26 9.99 10.04 7.27
CA ILE A 26 11.03 9.28 7.97
C ILE A 26 12.20 8.96 7.03
N GLY A 27 11.90 8.50 5.82
CA GLY A 27 12.92 8.12 4.85
C GLY A 27 13.76 9.26 4.32
N SER A 28 13.22 10.49 4.34
CA SER A 28 13.94 11.68 3.84
C SER A 28 14.78 12.38 4.89
N ASP A 29 14.57 12.07 6.18
CA ASP A 29 15.32 12.70 7.26
C ASP A 29 16.59 11.90 7.57
N PRO A 30 17.80 12.47 7.41
CA PRO A 30 19.05 11.76 7.68
C PRO A 30 19.18 11.25 9.11
N GLU A 31 18.54 11.92 10.09
CA GLU A 31 18.54 11.51 11.48
C GLU A 31 17.78 10.20 11.70
N TYR A 32 16.69 9.99 10.94
CA TYR A 32 15.82 8.83 11.12
C TYR A 32 16.05 7.73 10.09
N SER A 33 16.53 8.05 8.90
CA SER A 33 16.64 7.09 7.78
C SER A 33 17.86 6.16 7.88
N GLY A 34 18.84 6.50 8.69
CA GLY A 34 20.10 5.74 8.81
C GLY A 34 20.03 4.50 9.68
N GLY A 35 18.87 4.09 10.14
CA GLY A 35 18.67 2.94 11.02
C GLY A 35 18.03 3.38 12.34
N GLY A 36 17.94 2.44 13.29
CA GLY A 36 17.35 2.69 14.60
C GLY A 36 15.83 2.61 14.63
N ALA A 37 15.23 3.08 15.72
CA ALA A 37 13.81 2.85 16.02
C ALA A 37 12.86 3.46 14.99
N TYR A 38 13.15 4.65 14.47
CA TYR A 38 12.27 5.31 13.52
C TYR A 38 12.28 4.62 12.15
N ALA A 39 13.46 4.20 11.69
CA ALA A 39 13.58 3.50 10.42
C ALA A 39 12.81 2.16 10.42
N THR A 40 12.70 1.50 11.57
CA THR A 40 11.95 0.24 11.70
C THR A 40 10.45 0.42 11.52
N ALA A 41 9.93 1.64 11.62
CA ALA A 41 8.53 1.94 11.33
C ALA A 41 8.21 1.92 9.84
N ILE A 42 9.20 2.07 8.96
CA ILE A 42 9.00 2.14 7.50
C ILE A 42 8.30 0.90 6.94
N PRO A 43 8.73 -0.34 7.26
CA PRO A 43 8.00 -1.51 6.77
C PRO A 43 6.54 -1.57 7.21
N LEU A 44 6.25 -1.20 8.45
CA LEU A 44 4.88 -1.13 8.96
C LEU A 44 4.05 -0.13 8.15
N LEU A 45 4.59 1.07 7.94
CA LEU A 45 3.92 2.12 7.17
C LEU A 45 3.74 1.71 5.71
N ALA A 46 4.73 1.03 5.11
CA ALA A 46 4.64 0.54 3.74
C ALA A 46 3.52 -0.47 3.56
N VAL A 47 3.42 -1.45 4.46
CA VAL A 47 2.36 -2.47 4.42
C VAL A 47 0.98 -1.81 4.56
N HIS A 48 0.83 -0.91 5.53
CA HIS A 48 -0.46 -0.24 5.74
C HIS A 48 -0.82 0.74 4.64
N THR A 49 0.16 1.37 4.00
CA THR A 49 -0.05 2.15 2.77
C THR A 49 -0.67 1.26 1.69
N GLY A 50 -0.07 0.10 1.46
CA GLY A 50 -0.57 -0.86 0.46
C GLY A 50 -1.99 -1.31 0.75
N ILE A 51 -2.25 -1.74 1.97
CA ILE A 51 -3.58 -2.23 2.39
C ILE A 51 -4.64 -1.13 2.22
N SER A 52 -4.36 0.07 2.74
CA SER A 52 -5.31 1.18 2.69
C SER A 52 -5.55 1.65 1.25
N MET A 53 -4.51 1.69 0.42
CA MET A 53 -4.64 2.07 -0.99
C MET A 53 -5.42 1.03 -1.78
N ALA A 54 -5.18 -0.26 -1.55
CA ALA A 54 -5.95 -1.34 -2.17
C ALA A 54 -7.42 -1.29 -1.78
N ASP A 55 -7.71 -1.06 -0.50
CA ASP A 55 -9.08 -0.89 -0.03
C ASP A 55 -9.75 0.33 -0.67
N ALA A 56 -9.05 1.47 -0.73
CA ALA A 56 -9.56 2.67 -1.40
C ALA A 56 -9.94 2.38 -2.86
N LEU A 57 -9.07 1.71 -3.58
CA LEU A 57 -9.30 1.37 -4.99
C LEU A 57 -10.49 0.42 -5.17
N LEU A 58 -10.56 -0.65 -4.39
CA LEU A 58 -11.64 -1.63 -4.48
C LEU A 58 -12.99 -1.04 -4.06
N VAL A 59 -13.01 -0.22 -3.01
CA VAL A 59 -14.24 0.45 -2.58
C VAL A 59 -14.70 1.45 -3.65
N PHE A 60 -13.77 2.23 -4.20
CA PHE A 60 -14.07 3.20 -5.26
C PHE A 60 -14.62 2.53 -6.51
N GLN A 61 -14.01 1.42 -6.95
CA GLN A 61 -14.37 0.77 -8.21
C GLN A 61 -15.51 -0.22 -8.09
N ARG A 62 -15.65 -0.91 -6.94
CA ARG A 62 -16.57 -2.04 -6.80
C ARG A 62 -17.44 -2.00 -5.53
N ALA A 63 -17.30 -0.98 -4.70
CA ALA A 63 -17.98 -0.89 -3.39
C ALA A 63 -17.77 -2.14 -2.53
N ARG A 64 -16.56 -2.72 -2.57
CA ARG A 64 -16.19 -3.93 -1.84
C ARG A 64 -14.79 -3.81 -1.27
N ARG A 65 -14.55 -4.49 -0.17
CA ARG A 65 -13.21 -4.63 0.41
C ARG A 65 -12.98 -6.05 0.87
N GLY A 66 -11.71 -6.43 0.98
CA GLY A 66 -11.33 -7.72 1.53
C GLY A 66 -11.65 -7.82 3.01
N SER A 67 -11.99 -9.01 3.49
CA SER A 67 -12.30 -9.30 4.89
C SER A 67 -11.37 -10.33 5.51
N ASP A 68 -10.52 -10.98 4.72
CA ASP A 68 -9.56 -11.95 5.22
C ASP A 68 -8.33 -11.27 5.85
N PRO A 69 -7.78 -11.84 6.94
CA PRO A 69 -6.64 -11.22 7.64
C PRO A 69 -5.34 -11.23 6.83
N ASN A 70 -5.23 -12.06 5.81
CA ASN A 70 -4.05 -12.19 4.96
C ASN A 70 -4.12 -11.33 3.69
N HIS A 71 -5.21 -10.62 3.47
CA HIS A 71 -5.44 -9.75 2.32
C HIS A 71 -5.35 -10.45 0.95
N ARG A 72 -5.49 -11.78 0.91
CA ARG A 72 -5.46 -12.55 -0.34
C ARG A 72 -6.66 -12.28 -1.22
N GLU A 73 -7.83 -12.05 -0.61
CA GLU A 73 -9.04 -11.65 -1.34
C GLU A 73 -8.81 -10.35 -2.11
N SER A 74 -8.18 -9.36 -1.47
CA SER A 74 -7.95 -8.07 -2.11
C SER A 74 -6.95 -8.18 -3.25
N VAL A 75 -5.92 -9.01 -3.14
CA VAL A 75 -4.98 -9.28 -4.25
C VAL A 75 -5.73 -9.87 -5.44
N ARG A 76 -6.53 -10.92 -5.21
CA ARG A 76 -7.32 -11.55 -6.27
C ARG A 76 -8.34 -10.59 -6.89
N ALA A 77 -8.97 -9.77 -6.06
CA ALA A 77 -9.95 -8.78 -6.51
C ALA A 77 -9.30 -7.71 -7.39
N LEU A 78 -8.09 -7.24 -7.04
CA LEU A 78 -7.34 -6.30 -7.87
C LEU A 78 -6.95 -6.92 -9.21
N MET A 79 -6.51 -8.17 -9.23
CA MET A 79 -6.20 -8.88 -10.48
C MET A 79 -7.43 -9.00 -11.36
N ARG A 80 -8.58 -9.34 -10.78
CA ARG A 80 -9.85 -9.43 -11.49
C ARG A 80 -10.28 -8.07 -12.04
N LEU A 81 -10.15 -7.02 -11.23
CA LEU A 81 -10.47 -5.66 -11.63
C LEU A 81 -9.66 -5.26 -12.87
N CYS A 82 -8.36 -5.49 -12.85
CA CYS A 82 -7.49 -5.18 -13.99
C CYS A 82 -7.90 -5.97 -15.25
N SER A 83 -8.23 -7.23 -15.09
CA SER A 83 -8.69 -8.09 -16.20
C SER A 83 -10.00 -7.57 -16.79
N GLU A 84 -10.97 -7.22 -15.96
CA GLU A 84 -12.27 -6.73 -16.40
C GLU A 84 -12.17 -5.35 -17.07
N MET A 85 -11.27 -4.50 -16.60
CA MET A 85 -11.05 -3.16 -17.16
C MET A 85 -10.04 -3.14 -18.31
N HIS A 86 -9.40 -4.27 -18.63
CA HIS A 86 -8.35 -4.37 -19.65
C HIS A 86 -7.20 -3.39 -19.41
N VAL A 87 -6.77 -3.27 -18.15
CA VAL A 87 -5.66 -2.40 -17.76
C VAL A 87 -4.46 -3.22 -17.29
N ASP A 88 -3.29 -2.57 -17.31
CA ASP A 88 -2.04 -3.13 -16.82
C ASP A 88 -2.15 -3.51 -15.33
N ASN A 89 -1.71 -4.72 -14.98
CA ASN A 89 -1.77 -5.25 -13.62
C ASN A 89 -0.42 -5.29 -12.91
N THR A 90 0.62 -4.69 -13.46
CA THR A 90 1.98 -4.79 -12.90
C THR A 90 2.09 -4.30 -11.46
N GLY A 91 1.30 -3.30 -11.09
CA GLY A 91 1.31 -2.76 -9.72
C GLY A 91 0.76 -3.74 -8.68
N VAL A 92 -0.11 -4.67 -9.07
CA VAL A 92 -0.69 -5.63 -8.13
C VAL A 92 0.39 -6.52 -7.52
N SER A 93 1.47 -6.82 -8.24
CA SER A 93 2.59 -7.61 -7.72
C SER A 93 3.30 -6.92 -6.56
N HIS A 94 3.36 -5.61 -6.56
CA HIS A 94 3.96 -4.83 -5.47
C HIS A 94 3.12 -4.90 -4.20
N TYR A 95 1.81 -4.78 -4.35
CA TYR A 95 0.89 -4.97 -3.24
C TYR A 95 0.93 -6.40 -2.69
N ALA A 96 0.90 -7.39 -3.57
CA ALA A 96 1.00 -8.80 -3.19
C ALA A 96 2.28 -9.06 -2.38
N TRP A 97 3.41 -8.52 -2.81
CA TRP A 97 4.68 -8.66 -2.07
C TRP A 97 4.56 -8.11 -0.64
N LEU A 98 3.96 -6.93 -0.49
CA LEU A 98 3.79 -6.31 0.84
C LEU A 98 2.97 -7.18 1.77
N VAL A 99 1.82 -7.68 1.32
CA VAL A 99 0.94 -8.48 2.19
C VAL A 99 1.48 -9.89 2.44
N GLU A 100 2.17 -10.48 1.47
CA GLU A 100 2.81 -11.79 1.64
C GLU A 100 3.99 -11.73 2.64
N ASN A 101 4.69 -10.60 2.68
CA ASN A 101 5.82 -10.42 3.58
C ASN A 101 5.48 -9.67 4.86
N LYS A 102 4.21 -9.39 5.10
CA LYS A 102 3.74 -8.61 6.24
C LYS A 102 4.30 -9.13 7.58
N THR A 103 4.22 -10.43 7.83
CA THR A 103 4.72 -11.03 9.07
C THR A 103 6.21 -10.79 9.25
N ASN A 104 6.99 -11.03 8.20
CA ASN A 104 8.44 -10.84 8.24
C ASN A 104 8.85 -9.38 8.39
N LEU A 105 8.09 -8.47 7.75
CA LEU A 105 8.40 -7.05 7.77
C LEU A 105 8.04 -6.37 9.09
N VAL A 106 6.96 -6.82 9.74
CA VAL A 106 6.37 -6.13 10.89
C VAL A 106 6.67 -6.84 12.19
N TYR A 107 6.65 -8.17 12.21
CA TYR A 107 6.67 -8.98 13.43
C TYR A 107 7.94 -9.82 13.62
N ASP A 108 8.76 -10.00 12.59
CA ASP A 108 9.97 -10.80 12.69
C ASP A 108 11.11 -9.99 13.32
N ASP A 109 11.49 -10.35 14.53
CA ASP A 109 12.57 -9.71 15.29
C ASP A 109 13.95 -10.34 15.04
N GLN A 110 14.03 -11.40 14.23
CA GLN A 110 15.28 -12.12 13.91
C GLN A 110 15.85 -11.77 12.53
N ARG A 111 15.43 -10.67 11.93
CA ARG A 111 15.91 -10.25 10.61
C ARG A 111 17.39 -9.91 10.64
N THR A 112 18.14 -10.52 9.73
CA THR A 112 19.57 -10.24 9.56
C THR A 112 19.83 -9.09 8.59
N ASP A 113 18.90 -8.79 7.66
CA ASP A 113 19.00 -7.76 6.63
C ASP A 113 17.94 -6.67 6.78
N GLN A 114 17.87 -6.07 7.97
CA GLN A 114 16.85 -5.08 8.30
C GLN A 114 16.86 -3.89 7.33
N GLU A 115 18.03 -3.34 7.02
CA GLU A 115 18.16 -2.20 6.10
C GLU A 115 17.61 -2.52 4.71
N GLN A 116 17.92 -3.72 4.19
CA GLN A 116 17.45 -4.15 2.88
C GLN A 116 15.93 -4.37 2.87
N HIS A 117 15.38 -4.93 3.93
CA HIS A 117 13.92 -5.11 4.08
C HIS A 117 13.20 -3.77 4.14
N ILE A 118 13.76 -2.78 4.83
CA ILE A 118 13.22 -1.42 4.91
C ILE A 118 13.15 -0.81 3.50
N LYS A 119 14.25 -0.87 2.74
CA LYS A 119 14.32 -0.33 1.38
C LYS A 119 13.36 -1.02 0.44
N LYS A 120 13.26 -2.35 0.49
CA LYS A 120 12.33 -3.12 -0.36
C LYS A 120 10.89 -2.78 -0.05
N ALA A 121 10.52 -2.71 1.22
CA ALA A 121 9.15 -2.37 1.62
C ALA A 121 8.76 -0.99 1.11
N ALA A 122 9.60 0.01 1.33
CA ALA A 122 9.36 1.38 0.86
C ALA A 122 9.22 1.43 -0.66
N LEU A 123 10.08 0.71 -1.38
CA LEU A 123 10.06 0.68 -2.84
C LEU A 123 8.78 0.04 -3.39
N HIS A 124 8.34 -1.08 -2.82
CA HIS A 124 7.10 -1.72 -3.24
C HIS A 124 5.88 -0.85 -2.96
N ALA A 125 5.83 -0.18 -1.80
CA ALA A 125 4.75 0.76 -1.48
C ALA A 125 4.71 1.92 -2.48
N GLU A 126 5.86 2.52 -2.77
CA GLU A 126 5.97 3.62 -3.74
C GLU A 126 5.50 3.19 -5.13
N ARG A 127 5.98 2.05 -5.60
CA ARG A 127 5.60 1.54 -6.92
C ARG A 127 4.12 1.21 -7.02
N PHE A 128 3.54 0.69 -5.95
CA PHE A 128 2.11 0.42 -5.91
C PHE A 128 1.30 1.72 -5.98
N VAL A 129 1.64 2.72 -5.18
CA VAL A 129 0.95 4.02 -5.20
C VAL A 129 1.05 4.68 -6.58
N ARG A 130 2.23 4.69 -7.18
CA ARG A 130 2.44 5.23 -8.54
C ARG A 130 1.58 4.52 -9.56
N TRP A 131 1.53 3.19 -9.49
CA TRP A 131 0.70 2.39 -10.39
C TRP A 131 -0.78 2.74 -10.23
N VAL A 132 -1.27 2.81 -8.99
CA VAL A 132 -2.68 3.16 -8.73
C VAL A 132 -3.01 4.51 -9.34
N PHE A 133 -2.18 5.51 -9.15
CA PHE A 133 -2.45 6.86 -9.64
C PHE A 133 -2.35 6.96 -11.16
N ARG A 134 -1.48 6.18 -11.77
CA ARG A 134 -1.36 6.13 -13.23
C ARG A 134 -2.57 5.47 -13.88
N ILE A 135 -3.01 4.35 -13.33
CA ILE A 135 -4.12 3.55 -13.90
C ILE A 135 -5.49 4.12 -13.51
N PHE A 136 -5.59 4.71 -12.34
CA PHE A 136 -6.84 5.23 -11.78
C PHE A 136 -6.68 6.72 -11.40
N PRO A 137 -6.64 7.62 -12.40
CA PRO A 137 -6.36 9.03 -12.16
C PRO A 137 -7.41 9.74 -11.30
N ASP A 138 -8.63 9.21 -11.21
CA ASP A 138 -9.65 9.76 -10.32
C ASP A 138 -9.25 9.66 -8.85
N LEU A 139 -8.58 8.57 -8.46
CA LEU A 139 -8.02 8.45 -7.11
C LEU A 139 -6.86 9.41 -6.89
N ALA A 140 -6.02 9.59 -7.89
CA ALA A 140 -4.91 10.55 -7.80
C ALA A 140 -5.42 11.97 -7.52
N ARG A 141 -6.50 12.37 -8.19
CA ARG A 141 -7.11 13.69 -7.99
C ARG A 141 -7.75 13.86 -6.61
N ALA A 142 -8.28 12.78 -6.03
CA ALA A 142 -8.88 12.79 -4.71
C ALA A 142 -7.86 12.68 -3.58
N SER A 143 -6.64 12.26 -3.88
CA SER A 143 -5.55 12.10 -2.90
C SER A 143 -4.95 13.46 -2.53
N ASN A 144 -4.40 13.54 -1.31
CA ASN A 144 -3.60 14.68 -0.86
C ASN A 144 -2.11 14.52 -1.18
N LEU A 145 -1.72 13.42 -1.81
CA LEU A 145 -0.35 13.22 -2.24
C LEU A 145 -0.06 14.04 -3.49
N GLU A 146 1.10 14.68 -3.51
CA GLU A 146 1.66 15.17 -4.75
C GLU A 146 2.09 13.96 -5.60
N GLU A 147 2.06 14.10 -6.93
CA GLU A 147 2.46 12.99 -7.79
C GLU A 147 3.85 12.48 -7.40
N PRO A 148 3.95 11.19 -7.06
CA PRO A 148 5.23 10.62 -6.67
C PRO A 148 6.19 10.49 -7.83
#